data_af83a4d03cac40e660ed8f0b68ff524c
#
_entry.id   af83a4d03cac40e660ed8f0b68ff524c
#
_cell.length_a   1.000
_cell.length_b   1.000
_cell.length_c   1.000
_cell.angle_alpha   90.00
_cell.angle_beta   90.00
_cell.angle_gamma   90.00
#
_symmetry.space_group_name_H-M   'P 1'
#
loop_
_entity.id
_entity.type
_entity.pdbx_description
1 polymer ?
#
loop_
_entity_poly.entity_id
_entity_poly.type
_entity_poly.pdbx_seq_one_letter_code
_entity_poly.pdbx_strand_id
1 'polypeptide(L)'
;MAERKRIEVVAAIIRQNDRIFATQRGYGAYKDWWEFPGGKMEPGETAQEALTREIREELDAEIHIGQLLRTVEWDYPEFHLTMHCFWCSLASESLHLNEHEAARWLSREEIHSVRWLPADEILLPPIAEALS
;
A
#
# COMPACT_ATOMS: atom_id res chain seq x y z
N MET A 1 -3.27 32.66 -1.96
CA MET A 1 -3.41 31.33 -2.55
C MET A 1 -3.61 30.28 -1.46
N ALA A 2 -4.59 29.46 -1.63
CA ALA A 2 -4.81 28.37 -0.69
C ALA A 2 -3.76 27.27 -0.94
N GLU A 3 -3.14 26.82 0.13
CA GLU A 3 -2.22 25.70 0.02
C GLU A 3 -3.01 24.42 -0.16
N ARG A 4 -2.46 23.50 -0.97
CA ARG A 4 -3.03 22.18 -1.13
C ARG A 4 -2.83 21.40 0.15
N LYS A 5 -3.85 20.65 0.58
CA LYS A 5 -3.74 19.77 1.74
C LYS A 5 -2.66 18.72 1.48
N ARG A 6 -1.84 18.44 2.47
CA ARG A 6 -0.80 17.42 2.39
C ARG A 6 -1.19 16.23 3.26
N ILE A 7 -1.09 15.03 2.68
CA ILE A 7 -1.40 13.79 3.38
C ILE A 7 -0.19 12.89 3.30
N GLU A 8 0.29 12.43 4.44
CA GLU A 8 1.41 11.50 4.52
C GLU A 8 0.90 10.12 4.91
N VAL A 9 1.21 9.12 4.09
CA VAL A 9 0.75 7.75 4.27
C VAL A 9 1.91 6.78 4.15
N VAL A 10 1.65 5.54 4.57
CA VAL A 10 2.57 4.42 4.44
C VAL A 10 1.88 3.30 3.70
N ALA A 11 2.65 2.48 2.99
CA ALA A 11 2.12 1.35 2.25
C ALA A 11 3.06 0.16 2.38
N ALA A 12 2.47 -1.03 2.49
CA ALA A 12 3.21 -2.29 2.59
C ALA A 12 3.15 -3.03 1.27
N ILE A 13 4.33 -3.30 0.69
CA ILE A 13 4.46 -4.19 -0.45
C ILE A 13 4.76 -5.56 0.15
N ILE A 14 3.69 -6.29 0.49
CA ILE A 14 3.81 -7.60 1.15
C ILE A 14 4.12 -8.64 0.08
N ARG A 15 5.32 -9.20 0.16
CA ARG A 15 5.78 -10.21 -0.79
C ARG A 15 5.74 -11.58 -0.15
N GLN A 16 5.21 -12.55 -0.90
CA GLN A 16 5.25 -13.95 -0.51
C GLN A 16 5.62 -14.74 -1.76
N ASN A 17 6.80 -15.37 -1.73
CA ASN A 17 7.37 -16.01 -2.91
C ASN A 17 7.49 -14.99 -4.05
N ASP A 18 6.88 -15.24 -5.20
CA ASP A 18 6.96 -14.35 -6.36
C ASP A 18 5.68 -13.52 -6.54
N ARG A 19 4.93 -13.29 -5.46
CA ARG A 19 3.67 -12.57 -5.52
C ARG A 19 3.62 -11.45 -4.51
N ILE A 20 2.86 -10.42 -4.84
CA ILE A 20 2.61 -9.29 -3.94
C ILE A 20 1.13 -9.21 -3.64
N PHE A 21 0.81 -8.70 -2.44
CA PHE A 21 -0.56 -8.58 -1.96
C PHE A 21 -1.16 -7.23 -2.34
N ALA A 22 -2.32 -7.25 -3.01
CA ALA A 22 -3.04 -6.06 -3.41
C ALA A 22 -4.46 -6.11 -2.85
N THR A 23 -4.99 -4.93 -2.50
CA THR A 23 -6.34 -4.82 -1.94
C THR A 23 -7.19 -3.88 -2.79
N GLN A 24 -8.48 -4.17 -2.86
CA GLN A 24 -9.43 -3.38 -3.61
C GLN A 24 -10.21 -2.48 -2.65
N ARG A 25 -10.23 -1.18 -2.95
CA ARG A 25 -10.91 -0.21 -2.10
C ARG A 25 -12.42 -0.41 -2.16
N GLY A 26 -13.07 -0.52 -1.00
CA GLY A 26 -14.49 -0.87 -0.90
C GLY A 26 -15.44 0.31 -0.77
N TYR A 27 -14.93 1.54 -0.60
CA TYR A 27 -15.78 2.72 -0.41
C TYR A 27 -15.02 4.00 -0.74
N GLY A 28 -15.77 5.10 -0.79
CA GLY A 28 -15.20 6.43 -0.96
C GLY A 28 -14.72 6.72 -2.37
N ALA A 29 -13.87 7.71 -2.49
CA ALA A 29 -13.25 8.06 -3.75
C ALA A 29 -12.39 6.90 -4.24
N TYR A 30 -12.40 6.65 -5.53
CA TYR A 30 -11.67 5.55 -6.15
C TYR A 30 -12.14 4.16 -5.68
N LYS A 31 -13.41 4.04 -5.29
CA LYS A 31 -14.01 2.74 -5.01
C LYS A 31 -13.76 1.79 -6.19
N ASP A 32 -13.46 0.53 -5.88
CA ASP A 32 -13.13 -0.55 -6.83
C ASP A 32 -11.74 -0.46 -7.46
N TRP A 33 -10.98 0.60 -7.20
CA TRP A 33 -9.58 0.66 -7.61
C TRP A 33 -8.72 -0.10 -6.61
N TRP A 34 -7.53 -0.48 -7.05
CA TRP A 34 -6.62 -1.32 -6.26
C TRP A 34 -5.47 -0.50 -5.68
N GLU A 35 -4.97 -0.94 -4.53
CA GLU A 35 -3.89 -0.26 -3.81
C GLU A 35 -3.10 -1.26 -2.98
N PHE A 36 -1.91 -0.87 -2.54
CA PHE A 36 -1.19 -1.63 -1.52
C PHE A 36 -1.76 -1.24 -0.15
N PRO A 37 -1.87 -2.20 0.78
CA PRO A 37 -2.44 -1.90 2.10
C PRO A 37 -1.55 -0.94 2.88
N GLY A 38 -2.17 -0.09 3.67
CA GLY A 38 -1.50 0.93 4.47
C GLY A 38 -2.48 1.99 4.92
N GLY A 39 -1.99 3.16 5.24
CA GLY A 39 -2.86 4.25 5.68
C GLY A 39 -2.08 5.46 6.17
N LYS A 40 -2.81 6.39 6.78
CA LYS A 40 -2.24 7.67 7.22
C LYS A 40 -1.34 7.50 8.43
N MET A 41 -0.25 8.27 8.44
CA MET A 41 0.60 8.39 9.61
C MET A 41 -0.10 9.30 10.63
N GLU A 42 0.00 8.94 11.90
CA GLU A 42 -0.48 9.79 12.99
C GLU A 42 0.67 10.63 13.53
N PRO A 43 0.36 11.78 14.16
CA PRO A 43 1.41 12.63 14.72
C PRO A 43 2.30 11.84 15.70
N GLY A 44 3.61 12.00 15.54
CA GLY A 44 4.57 11.34 16.41
C GLY A 44 4.95 9.94 16.04
N GLU A 45 4.29 9.34 15.05
CA GLU A 45 4.66 7.99 14.57
C GLU A 45 5.81 8.04 13.57
N THR A 46 6.69 7.03 13.64
CA THR A 46 7.59 6.77 12.51
C THR A 46 6.80 6.06 11.42
N ALA A 47 7.34 6.04 10.21
CA ALA A 47 6.70 5.33 9.10
C ALA A 47 6.49 3.85 9.43
N GLN A 48 7.49 3.21 10.06
CA GLN A 48 7.40 1.80 10.43
C GLN A 48 6.34 1.54 11.49
N GLU A 49 6.23 2.43 12.48
CA GLU A 49 5.18 2.32 13.51
C GLU A 49 3.80 2.46 12.90
N ALA A 50 3.62 3.44 12.02
CA ALA A 50 2.35 3.65 11.34
C ALA A 50 1.97 2.43 10.52
N LEU A 51 2.93 1.88 9.78
CA LEU A 51 2.66 0.73 8.90
C LEU A 51 2.28 -0.51 9.71
N THR A 52 2.99 -0.77 10.80
CA THR A 52 2.67 -1.90 11.70
C THR A 52 1.24 -1.76 12.23
N ARG A 53 0.87 -0.56 12.68
CA ARG A 53 -0.48 -0.28 13.19
C ARG A 53 -1.54 -0.45 12.11
N GLU A 54 -1.32 0.15 10.94
CA GLU A 54 -2.30 0.10 9.85
C GLU A 54 -2.55 -1.32 9.36
N ILE A 55 -1.51 -2.12 9.20
CA ILE A 55 -1.67 -3.50 8.75
C ILE A 55 -2.42 -4.33 9.80
N ARG A 56 -2.14 -4.10 11.08
CA ARG A 56 -2.87 -4.77 12.16
C ARG A 56 -4.36 -4.38 12.13
N GLU A 57 -4.66 -3.10 11.92
CA GLU A 57 -6.05 -2.63 11.88
C GLU A 57 -6.79 -3.10 10.64
N GLU A 58 -6.17 -3.04 9.47
CA GLU A 58 -6.84 -3.35 8.20
C GLU A 58 -6.90 -4.83 7.87
N LEU A 59 -5.87 -5.59 8.22
CA LEU A 59 -5.72 -6.98 7.78
C LEU A 59 -5.67 -7.96 8.95
N ASP A 60 -5.70 -7.47 10.18
CA ASP A 60 -5.55 -8.31 11.37
C ASP A 60 -4.30 -9.19 11.25
N ALA A 61 -3.21 -8.61 10.76
CA ALA A 61 -1.99 -9.34 10.46
C ALA A 61 -0.77 -8.63 11.04
N GLU A 62 0.28 -9.41 11.28
CA GLU A 62 1.59 -8.91 11.68
C GLU A 62 2.54 -9.04 10.51
N ILE A 63 3.42 -8.05 10.34
CA ILE A 63 4.39 -8.02 9.25
C ILE A 63 5.80 -7.78 9.77
N HIS A 64 6.78 -8.24 8.99
CA HIS A 64 8.17 -7.83 9.13
C HIS A 64 8.40 -6.74 8.07
N ILE A 65 8.84 -5.57 8.50
CA ILE A 65 9.11 -4.45 7.59
C ILE A 65 10.57 -4.51 7.17
N GLY A 66 10.78 -4.54 5.86
CA GLY A 66 12.12 -4.55 5.27
C GLY A 66 12.55 -3.18 4.78
N GLN A 67 13.21 -3.16 3.65
CA GLN A 67 13.73 -1.92 3.07
C GLN A 67 12.66 -1.03 2.49
N LEU A 68 12.89 0.28 2.59
CA LEU A 68 12.07 1.25 1.87
C LEU A 68 12.27 1.01 0.37
N LEU A 69 11.18 0.75 -0.34
CA LEU A 69 11.23 0.61 -1.79
C LEU A 69 11.33 1.99 -2.43
N ARG A 70 10.45 2.89 -2.01
CA ARG A 70 10.39 4.24 -2.58
C ARG A 70 9.45 5.11 -1.76
N THR A 71 9.69 6.42 -1.76
CA THR A 71 8.72 7.40 -1.30
C THR A 71 8.10 8.03 -2.55
N VAL A 72 6.81 7.91 -2.71
CA VAL A 72 6.06 8.43 -3.85
C VAL A 72 5.45 9.77 -3.49
N GLU A 73 5.62 10.75 -4.37
CA GLU A 73 4.95 12.03 -4.27
C GLU A 73 3.95 12.12 -5.43
N TRP A 74 2.70 12.42 -5.12
CA TRP A 74 1.67 12.49 -6.15
C TRP A 74 0.63 13.55 -5.84
N ASP A 75 0.26 14.33 -6.83
CA ASP A 75 -0.78 15.35 -6.70
C ASP A 75 -2.12 14.81 -7.18
N TYR A 76 -3.00 14.52 -6.23
CA TYR A 76 -4.42 14.31 -6.53
C TYR A 76 -5.10 15.68 -6.61
N PRO A 77 -6.28 15.78 -7.24
CA PRO A 77 -6.93 17.09 -7.38
C PRO A 77 -7.11 17.86 -6.07
N GLU A 78 -7.35 17.17 -4.98
CA GLU A 78 -7.70 17.79 -3.70
C GLU A 78 -6.57 17.82 -2.69
N PHE A 79 -5.48 17.07 -2.92
CA PHE A 79 -4.39 17.00 -1.96
C PHE A 79 -3.10 16.51 -2.59
N HIS A 80 -2.00 16.81 -1.90
CA HIS A 80 -0.67 16.27 -2.25
C HIS A 80 -0.41 15.06 -1.36
N LEU A 81 -0.09 13.93 -1.97
CA LEU A 81 0.21 12.68 -1.27
C LEU A 81 1.71 12.44 -1.19
N THR A 82 2.18 12.11 0.01
CA THR A 82 3.51 11.55 0.24
C THR A 82 3.32 10.15 0.78
N MET A 83 3.79 9.14 0.06
CA MET A 83 3.57 7.73 0.42
C MET A 83 4.90 7.01 0.56
N HIS A 84 5.20 6.54 1.78
CA HIS A 84 6.41 5.78 2.07
C HIS A 84 6.09 4.29 1.93
N CYS A 85 6.74 3.64 0.98
CA CYS A 85 6.43 2.26 0.59
C CYS A 85 7.56 1.32 0.96
N PHE A 86 7.26 0.31 1.76
CA PHE A 86 8.25 -0.63 2.28
C PHE A 86 7.98 -2.04 1.80
N TRP A 87 9.06 -2.75 1.46
CA TRP A 87 8.99 -4.19 1.29
C TRP A 87 8.68 -4.83 2.63
N CYS A 88 7.73 -5.75 2.64
CA CYS A 88 7.30 -6.45 3.86
C CYS A 88 7.10 -7.93 3.59
N SER A 89 7.11 -8.71 4.67
CA SER A 89 6.71 -10.11 4.64
C SER A 89 5.72 -10.36 5.77
N LEU A 90 4.88 -11.38 5.64
CA LEU A 90 3.94 -11.74 6.70
C LEU A 90 4.69 -12.40 7.85
N ALA A 91 4.41 -11.96 9.08
CA ALA A 91 4.87 -12.58 10.29
C ALA A 91 3.79 -13.47 10.91
N SER A 92 2.51 -13.20 10.57
CA SER A 92 1.38 -14.02 11.00
C SER A 92 1.02 -15.02 9.89
N GLU A 93 0.32 -16.09 10.27
CA GLU A 93 -0.06 -17.15 9.32
C GLU A 93 -1.20 -16.76 8.40
N SER A 94 -2.05 -15.83 8.83
CA SER A 94 -3.24 -15.45 8.07
C SER A 94 -3.47 -13.95 8.15
N LEU A 95 -4.30 -13.47 7.24
CA LEU A 95 -4.76 -12.09 7.26
C LEU A 95 -6.26 -12.08 6.96
N HIS A 96 -6.93 -11.02 7.41
CA HIS A 96 -8.37 -10.83 7.23
C HIS A 96 -8.63 -9.43 6.68
N LEU A 97 -9.60 -9.32 5.79
CA LEU A 97 -9.98 -8.03 5.21
C LEU A 97 -11.02 -7.37 6.10
N ASN A 98 -10.64 -6.26 6.74
CA ASN A 98 -11.56 -5.52 7.60
C ASN A 98 -12.25 -4.36 6.89
N GLU A 99 -11.59 -3.76 5.89
CA GLU A 99 -12.08 -2.56 5.22
C GLU A 99 -12.12 -2.64 3.69
N HIS A 100 -11.50 -3.66 3.11
CA HIS A 100 -11.41 -3.81 1.67
C HIS A 100 -12.45 -4.79 1.15
N GLU A 101 -12.96 -4.55 -0.06
CA GLU A 101 -13.94 -5.46 -0.64
C GLU A 101 -13.34 -6.72 -1.25
N ALA A 102 -12.07 -6.68 -1.62
CA ALA A 102 -11.37 -7.84 -2.20
C ALA A 102 -9.87 -7.72 -2.02
N ALA A 103 -9.18 -8.84 -2.21
CA ALA A 103 -7.73 -8.87 -2.20
C ALA A 103 -7.24 -9.97 -3.14
N ARG A 104 -6.03 -9.79 -3.65
CA ARG A 104 -5.39 -10.78 -4.53
C ARG A 104 -3.88 -10.80 -4.28
N TRP A 105 -3.32 -11.98 -4.41
CA TRP A 105 -1.87 -12.15 -4.55
C TRP A 105 -1.56 -12.12 -6.03
N LEU A 106 -0.73 -11.17 -6.46
CA LEU A 106 -0.45 -10.94 -7.87
C LEU A 106 0.99 -11.32 -8.21
N SER A 107 1.18 -12.17 -9.22
CA SER A 107 2.49 -12.46 -9.76
C SER A 107 2.95 -11.32 -10.66
N ARG A 108 4.21 -11.37 -11.11
CA ARG A 108 4.74 -10.37 -12.04
C ARG A 108 3.87 -10.22 -13.29
N GLU A 109 3.37 -11.33 -13.80
CA GLU A 109 2.53 -11.32 -15.01
C GLU A 109 1.14 -10.76 -14.76
N GLU A 110 0.71 -10.76 -13.50
CA GLU A 110 -0.64 -10.33 -13.11
C GLU A 110 -0.73 -8.90 -12.58
N ILE A 111 0.41 -8.27 -12.29
CA ILE A 111 0.36 -6.95 -11.63
C ILE A 111 -0.35 -5.86 -12.45
N HIS A 112 -0.46 -6.06 -13.77
CA HIS A 112 -1.20 -5.12 -14.63
C HIS A 112 -2.64 -5.55 -14.87
N SER A 113 -3.11 -6.61 -14.22
CA SER A 113 -4.46 -7.14 -14.42
C SER A 113 -5.53 -6.41 -13.60
N VAL A 114 -5.12 -5.53 -12.69
CA VAL A 114 -6.04 -4.77 -11.85
C VAL A 114 -5.84 -3.27 -12.09
N ARG A 115 -6.85 -2.47 -11.74
CA ARG A 115 -6.80 -1.03 -11.91
C ARG A 115 -6.24 -0.37 -10.65
N TRP A 116 -4.98 0.02 -10.72
CA TRP A 116 -4.29 0.63 -9.59
C TRP A 116 -4.61 2.11 -9.42
N LEU A 117 -4.64 2.57 -8.17
CA LEU A 117 -4.62 4.00 -7.90
C LEU A 117 -3.35 4.61 -8.51
N PRO A 118 -3.43 5.85 -9.04
CA PRO A 118 -2.30 6.47 -9.72
C PRO A 118 -0.98 6.44 -8.94
N ALA A 119 -1.01 6.78 -7.64
CA ALA A 119 0.20 6.79 -6.84
C ALA A 119 0.79 5.39 -6.69
N ASP A 120 -0.06 4.36 -6.55
CA ASP A 120 0.40 2.98 -6.39
C ASP A 120 0.97 2.41 -7.70
N GLU A 121 0.42 2.83 -8.83
CA GLU A 121 0.89 2.39 -10.14
C GLU A 121 2.37 2.73 -10.38
N ILE A 122 2.84 3.81 -9.79
CA ILE A 122 4.25 4.25 -9.91
C ILE A 122 5.20 3.17 -9.39
N LEU A 123 4.74 2.33 -8.46
CA LEU A 123 5.56 1.30 -7.83
C LEU A 123 5.72 0.04 -8.69
N LEU A 124 4.90 -0.11 -9.74
CA LEU A 124 4.89 -1.36 -10.50
C LEU A 124 6.19 -1.68 -11.22
N PRO A 125 6.86 -0.73 -11.90
CA PRO A 125 8.13 -1.04 -12.54
C PRO A 125 9.20 -1.61 -11.60
N PRO A 126 9.51 -0.95 -10.46
CA PRO A 126 10.50 -1.50 -9.54
C PRO A 126 10.05 -2.82 -8.90
N ILE A 127 8.74 -2.99 -8.67
CA ILE A 127 8.23 -4.27 -8.13
C ILE A 127 8.41 -5.38 -9.15
N ALA A 128 8.03 -5.14 -10.42
CA ALA A 128 8.17 -6.14 -11.48
C ALA A 128 9.63 -6.56 -11.64
N GLU A 129 10.55 -5.62 -11.57
CA GLU A 129 11.98 -5.91 -11.65
C GLU A 129 12.42 -6.81 -10.49
N ALA A 130 11.96 -6.55 -9.28
CA ALA A 130 12.31 -7.35 -8.11
C ALA A 130 11.73 -8.77 -8.17
N LEU A 131 10.59 -8.95 -8.84
CA LEU A 131 9.93 -10.26 -8.97
C LEU A 131 10.45 -11.10 -10.13
N SER A 132 11.31 -10.55 -10.95
CA SER A 132 11.84 -11.27 -12.10
C SER A 132 12.94 -12.27 -11.74
#